data_8a2aef5bbc0b46dfdaf136a8150174a7
#
_entry.id   8a2aef5bbc0b46dfdaf136a8150174a7
#
_cell.length_a   1.000
_cell.length_b   1.000
_cell.length_c   1.000
_cell.angle_alpha   90.00
_cell.angle_beta   90.00
_cell.angle_gamma   90.00
#
_symmetry.space_group_name_H-M   'P 1'
#
loop_
_entity.id
_entity.type
_entity.pdbx_description
1 polymer ?
#
loop_
_entity_poly.entity_id
_entity_poly.type
_entity_poly.pdbx_seq_one_letter_code
_entity_poly.pdbx_strand_id
1 'polypeptide(L)'
;PRHHTLIAEAMSHFDIPLIGSIPTTDDIDVPSRHLGLVQAADLAASGRLDSVIDAATKLVETHLDLNFIQKLAVPLALQASSQTALAVPAQHIAIASDTAFGFSYSHIIDEWAASGATISPFSPLNDEAPHDDAQFVYIPGGYPELHLPTLSNAKHFMRGLKQFAARDIPIYGECGGFMVLGLSLI
;
A
#
# COMPACT_ATOMS: atom_id res chain seq x y z
N PRO A 1 -3.50 6.33 -32.52
CA PRO A 1 -4.55 5.87 -33.46
C PRO A 1 -4.31 4.44 -33.93
N ARG A 2 -3.14 4.10 -34.52
CA ARG A 2 -2.89 2.75 -35.08
C ARG A 2 -2.96 1.64 -34.03
N HIS A 3 -2.38 1.85 -32.84
CA HIS A 3 -2.38 0.86 -31.75
C HIS A 3 -3.79 0.58 -31.24
N HIS A 4 -4.60 1.62 -31.07
CA HIS A 4 -6.01 1.47 -30.70
C HIS A 4 -6.80 0.62 -31.73
N THR A 5 -6.62 0.92 -33.03
CA THR A 5 -7.30 0.16 -34.09
C THR A 5 -6.92 -1.32 -34.06
N LEU A 6 -5.63 -1.63 -33.90
CA LEU A 6 -5.15 -3.02 -33.81
C LEU A 6 -5.71 -3.76 -32.59
N ILE A 7 -5.78 -3.10 -31.44
CA ILE A 7 -6.38 -3.69 -30.22
C ILE A 7 -7.87 -3.90 -30.43
N ALA A 8 -8.59 -2.91 -30.96
CA ALA A 8 -10.03 -3.03 -31.21
C ALA A 8 -10.34 -4.16 -32.18
N GLU A 9 -9.55 -4.30 -33.25
CA GLU A 9 -9.68 -5.41 -34.20
C GLU A 9 -9.40 -6.76 -33.55
N ALA A 10 -8.34 -6.88 -32.76
CA ALA A 10 -8.04 -8.11 -32.03
C ALA A 10 -9.16 -8.46 -31.02
N MET A 11 -9.69 -7.48 -30.30
CA MET A 11 -10.77 -7.68 -29.32
C MET A 11 -12.11 -8.03 -29.97
N SER A 12 -12.33 -7.65 -31.25
CA SER A 12 -13.59 -7.98 -31.97
C SER A 12 -13.83 -9.48 -32.14
N HIS A 13 -12.82 -10.32 -32.00
CA HIS A 13 -12.91 -11.77 -32.02
C HIS A 13 -13.36 -12.41 -30.71
N PHE A 14 -13.46 -11.61 -29.64
CA PHE A 14 -13.85 -12.08 -28.31
C PHE A 14 -15.20 -11.47 -27.92
N ASP A 15 -15.99 -12.21 -27.15
CA ASP A 15 -17.24 -11.72 -26.57
C ASP A 15 -16.95 -10.89 -25.28
N ILE A 16 -16.04 -9.93 -25.45
CA ILE A 16 -15.62 -9.00 -24.38
C ILE A 16 -15.77 -7.57 -24.91
N PRO A 17 -16.66 -6.76 -24.33
CA PRO A 17 -16.89 -5.41 -24.84
C PRO A 17 -15.68 -4.49 -24.60
N LEU A 18 -15.30 -3.75 -25.63
CA LEU A 18 -14.32 -2.68 -25.52
C LEU A 18 -15.05 -1.40 -25.08
N ILE A 19 -14.83 -0.96 -23.85
CA ILE A 19 -15.56 0.17 -23.24
C ILE A 19 -14.90 1.53 -23.48
N GLY A 20 -13.70 1.54 -24.05
CA GLY A 20 -12.96 2.77 -24.37
C GLY A 20 -11.47 2.53 -24.50
N SER A 21 -10.73 3.60 -24.72
CA SER A 21 -9.28 3.57 -24.86
C SER A 21 -8.70 4.90 -24.39
N ILE A 22 -7.91 4.87 -23.34
CA ILE A 22 -7.22 6.05 -22.82
C ILE A 22 -5.91 6.21 -23.59
N PRO A 23 -5.69 7.35 -24.27
CA PRO A 23 -4.44 7.61 -24.99
C PRO A 23 -3.30 7.88 -24.00
N THR A 24 -2.06 7.73 -24.46
CA THR A 24 -0.89 8.26 -23.76
C THR A 24 -0.99 9.78 -23.70
N THR A 25 -0.78 10.37 -22.54
CA THR A 25 -0.85 11.80 -22.30
C THR A 25 0.22 12.24 -21.33
N ASP A 26 0.65 13.48 -21.47
CA ASP A 26 1.56 14.16 -20.52
C ASP A 26 0.78 14.88 -19.40
N ASP A 27 -0.57 14.86 -19.44
CA ASP A 27 -1.42 15.52 -18.44
C ASP A 27 -1.35 14.82 -17.08
N ILE A 28 -1.00 13.53 -17.05
CA ILE A 28 -0.74 12.78 -15.82
C ILE A 28 0.76 12.54 -15.70
N ASP A 29 1.44 13.48 -15.04
CA ASP A 29 2.84 13.34 -14.70
C ASP A 29 2.98 12.76 -13.27
N VAL A 30 3.00 11.43 -13.17
CA VAL A 30 3.37 10.74 -11.94
C VAL A 30 4.87 10.44 -12.01
N PRO A 31 5.70 11.07 -11.15
CA PRO A 31 7.13 10.85 -11.21
C PRO A 31 7.45 9.37 -11.02
N SER A 32 8.24 8.82 -11.93
CA SER A 32 8.75 7.46 -11.80
C SER A 32 9.84 7.47 -10.73
N ARG A 33 9.57 6.86 -9.58
CA ARG A 33 10.57 6.59 -8.55
C ARG A 33 11.04 5.14 -8.63
N HIS A 34 11.74 4.69 -7.62
CA HIS A 34 12.24 3.33 -7.48
C HIS A 34 11.14 2.31 -7.83
N LEU A 35 11.42 1.40 -8.75
CA LEU A 35 10.45 0.42 -9.29
C LEU A 35 9.22 1.03 -10.00
N GLY A 36 9.25 2.33 -10.34
CA GLY A 36 8.15 2.99 -11.07
C GLY A 36 6.91 3.31 -10.23
N LEU A 37 6.99 3.18 -8.91
CA LEU A 37 5.86 3.44 -8.00
C LEU A 37 6.11 4.72 -7.17
N VAL A 38 5.04 5.46 -6.91
CA VAL A 38 5.03 6.65 -6.04
C VAL A 38 3.89 6.50 -5.04
N GLN A 39 4.16 6.80 -3.79
CA GLN A 39 3.12 6.78 -2.76
C GLN A 39 2.17 7.98 -2.92
N ALA A 40 0.88 7.78 -2.66
CA ALA A 40 -0.09 8.89 -2.63
C ALA A 40 0.31 9.97 -1.62
N ALA A 41 0.93 9.59 -0.49
CA ALA A 41 1.47 10.51 0.50
C ALA A 41 2.57 11.43 -0.07
N ASP A 42 3.44 10.93 -0.97
CA ASP A 42 4.46 11.75 -1.63
C ASP A 42 3.84 12.78 -2.58
N LEU A 43 2.80 12.39 -3.32
CA LEU A 43 2.05 13.30 -4.19
C LEU A 43 1.31 14.36 -3.38
N ALA A 44 0.69 13.95 -2.26
CA ALA A 44 0.02 14.87 -1.34
C ALA A 44 1.00 15.86 -0.72
N ALA A 45 2.15 15.40 -0.23
CA ALA A 45 3.19 16.27 0.34
C ALA A 45 3.76 17.28 -0.67
N SER A 46 3.78 16.92 -1.96
CA SER A 46 4.18 17.81 -3.06
C SER A 46 3.04 18.74 -3.55
N GLY A 47 1.83 18.62 -3.02
CA GLY A 47 0.64 19.35 -3.45
C GLY A 47 0.11 18.96 -4.83
N ARG A 48 0.54 17.79 -5.38
CA ARG A 48 0.21 17.35 -6.74
C ARG A 48 -0.91 16.31 -6.81
N LEU A 49 -1.32 15.74 -5.67
CA LEU A 49 -2.28 14.63 -5.63
C LEU A 49 -3.60 15.01 -6.32
N ASP A 50 -4.20 16.14 -5.94
CA ASP A 50 -5.50 16.56 -6.46
C ASP A 50 -5.44 16.82 -7.98
N SER A 51 -4.39 17.48 -8.46
CA SER A 51 -4.22 17.74 -9.90
C SER A 51 -4.06 16.45 -10.73
N VAL A 52 -3.38 15.44 -10.18
CA VAL A 52 -3.25 14.12 -10.80
C VAL A 52 -4.60 13.40 -10.84
N ILE A 53 -5.36 13.44 -9.75
CA ILE A 53 -6.70 12.84 -9.66
C ILE A 53 -7.66 13.52 -10.64
N ASP A 54 -7.67 14.86 -10.70
CA ASP A 54 -8.54 15.62 -11.61
C ASP A 54 -8.23 15.31 -13.08
N ALA A 55 -6.95 15.29 -13.44
CA ALA A 55 -6.52 14.93 -14.80
C ALA A 55 -6.92 13.49 -15.16
N ALA A 56 -6.72 12.53 -14.25
CA ALA A 56 -7.12 11.15 -14.45
C ALA A 56 -8.65 11.00 -14.59
N THR A 57 -9.42 11.70 -13.76
CA THR A 57 -10.88 11.74 -13.82
C THR A 57 -11.35 12.24 -15.17
N LYS A 58 -10.81 13.36 -15.65
CA LYS A 58 -11.15 13.92 -16.95
C LYS A 58 -10.83 12.97 -18.12
N LEU A 59 -9.71 12.25 -18.04
CA LEU A 59 -9.34 11.25 -19.05
C LEU A 59 -10.33 10.08 -19.07
N VAL A 60 -10.70 9.58 -17.90
CA VAL A 60 -11.69 8.51 -17.75
C VAL A 60 -13.04 8.95 -18.32
N GLU A 61 -13.55 10.10 -17.91
CA GLU A 61 -14.83 10.65 -18.41
C GLU A 61 -14.85 10.89 -19.93
N THR A 62 -13.70 11.27 -20.50
CA THR A 62 -13.61 11.59 -21.92
C THR A 62 -13.47 10.35 -22.80
N HIS A 63 -12.81 9.31 -22.29
CA HIS A 63 -12.37 8.18 -23.13
C HIS A 63 -13.05 6.85 -22.83
N LEU A 64 -13.82 6.76 -21.72
CA LEU A 64 -14.55 5.54 -21.36
C LEU A 64 -16.07 5.77 -21.38
N ASP A 65 -16.82 4.76 -21.80
CA ASP A 65 -18.29 4.76 -21.68
C ASP A 65 -18.71 4.30 -20.27
N LEU A 66 -18.76 5.26 -19.33
CA LEU A 66 -19.12 5.01 -17.93
C LEU A 66 -20.55 4.49 -17.78
N ASN A 67 -21.47 4.92 -18.67
CA ASN A 67 -22.86 4.42 -18.67
C ASN A 67 -22.92 2.96 -19.06
N PHE A 68 -22.08 2.55 -20.01
CA PHE A 68 -22.00 1.16 -20.40
C PHE A 68 -21.38 0.29 -19.30
N ILE A 69 -20.34 0.76 -18.61
CA ILE A 69 -19.76 0.10 -17.43
C ILE A 69 -20.84 -0.15 -16.37
N GLN A 70 -21.65 0.86 -16.06
CA GLN A 70 -22.76 0.70 -15.09
C GLN A 70 -23.80 -0.34 -15.54
N LYS A 71 -24.09 -0.43 -16.83
CA LYS A 71 -25.00 -1.45 -17.36
C LYS A 71 -24.43 -2.88 -17.31
N LEU A 72 -23.13 -3.01 -17.40
CA LEU A 72 -22.44 -4.31 -17.25
C LEU A 72 -22.39 -4.77 -15.79
N ALA A 73 -22.49 -3.87 -14.84
CA ALA A 73 -22.49 -4.21 -13.43
C ALA A 73 -23.75 -5.02 -13.06
N VAL A 74 -23.55 -6.20 -12.54
CA VAL A 74 -24.61 -7.06 -12.02
C VAL A 74 -24.52 -7.16 -10.53
N PRO A 75 -25.65 -7.30 -9.80
CA PRO A 75 -25.61 -7.56 -8.37
C PRO A 75 -24.77 -8.82 -8.07
N LEU A 76 -23.80 -8.70 -7.21
CA LEU A 76 -23.01 -9.83 -6.77
C LEU A 76 -23.85 -10.67 -5.79
N ALA A 77 -24.30 -11.83 -6.24
CA ALA A 77 -24.95 -12.80 -5.36
C ALA A 77 -23.90 -13.53 -4.52
N LEU A 78 -23.35 -12.81 -3.53
CA LEU A 78 -22.52 -13.45 -2.53
C LEU A 78 -23.42 -14.28 -1.61
N GLN A 79 -23.28 -15.60 -1.64
CA GLN A 79 -23.72 -16.40 -0.53
C GLN A 79 -22.85 -16.01 0.67
N ALA A 80 -23.47 -15.61 1.76
CA ALA A 80 -22.76 -15.38 3.01
C ALA A 80 -22.04 -16.68 3.39
N SER A 81 -20.77 -16.79 3.01
CA SER A 81 -19.91 -17.79 3.63
C SER A 81 -19.63 -17.32 5.05
N SER A 82 -19.57 -18.25 5.99
CA SER A 82 -18.99 -17.95 7.29
C SER A 82 -17.59 -17.38 7.05
N GLN A 83 -17.45 -16.06 7.20
CA GLN A 83 -16.13 -15.44 7.11
C GLN A 83 -15.30 -16.04 8.24
N THR A 84 -14.25 -16.75 7.87
CA THR A 84 -13.22 -17.07 8.84
C THR A 84 -12.49 -15.76 9.10
N ALA A 85 -12.70 -15.17 10.27
CA ALA A 85 -11.97 -13.97 10.68
C ALA A 85 -10.45 -14.22 10.54
N LEU A 86 -9.71 -13.22 10.11
CA LEU A 86 -8.26 -13.29 10.09
C LEU A 86 -7.75 -13.58 11.51
N ALA A 87 -6.85 -14.55 11.63
CA ALA A 87 -6.24 -14.85 12.91
C ALA A 87 -5.50 -13.61 13.44
N VAL A 88 -5.84 -13.18 14.64
CA VAL A 88 -5.16 -12.09 15.32
C VAL A 88 -3.82 -12.63 15.85
N PRO A 89 -2.66 -12.06 15.45
CA PRO A 89 -1.37 -12.61 15.83
C PRO A 89 -1.06 -12.42 17.33
N ALA A 90 -1.61 -11.39 17.97
CA ALA A 90 -1.43 -11.10 19.38
C ALA A 90 -2.48 -10.11 19.89
N GLN A 91 -2.65 -10.02 21.20
CA GLN A 91 -3.57 -9.06 21.84
C GLN A 91 -3.08 -7.61 21.70
N HIS A 92 -1.77 -7.37 21.72
CA HIS A 92 -1.18 -6.06 21.51
C HIS A 92 -0.16 -6.12 20.36
N ILE A 93 -0.41 -5.35 19.31
CA ILE A 93 0.35 -5.32 18.08
C ILE A 93 0.96 -3.94 17.89
N ALA A 94 2.29 -3.85 17.81
CA ALA A 94 2.97 -2.62 17.43
C ALA A 94 3.17 -2.60 15.91
N ILE A 95 2.83 -1.49 15.25
CA ILE A 95 2.88 -1.35 13.79
C ILE A 95 3.74 -0.15 13.41
N ALA A 96 4.79 -0.37 12.60
CA ALA A 96 5.55 0.74 12.03
C ALA A 96 4.68 1.53 11.06
N SER A 97 4.60 2.85 11.25
CA SER A 97 3.70 3.73 10.49
C SER A 97 4.32 5.11 10.30
N ASP A 98 4.99 5.28 9.16
CA ASP A 98 5.50 6.56 8.67
C ASP A 98 5.73 6.49 7.15
N THR A 99 6.37 7.52 6.57
CA THR A 99 6.61 7.56 5.12
C THR A 99 7.60 6.52 4.62
N ALA A 100 8.44 5.93 5.47
CA ALA A 100 9.33 4.84 5.09
C ALA A 100 8.59 3.48 5.04
N PHE A 101 7.48 3.34 5.79
CA PHE A 101 6.72 2.11 5.97
C PHE A 101 5.22 2.32 5.73
N GLY A 102 4.89 2.94 4.58
CA GLY A 102 3.52 3.37 4.24
C GLY A 102 2.63 2.33 3.58
N PHE A 103 3.12 1.13 3.24
CA PHE A 103 2.34 0.10 2.52
C PHE A 103 1.62 -0.85 3.47
N SER A 104 0.93 -0.29 4.45
CA SER A 104 0.10 -1.08 5.35
C SER A 104 -1.25 -1.45 4.72
N TYR A 105 -1.79 -2.59 5.13
CA TYR A 105 -3.11 -3.07 4.71
C TYR A 105 -4.15 -2.66 5.76
N SER A 106 -4.82 -1.53 5.54
CA SER A 106 -5.81 -0.99 6.50
C SER A 106 -6.87 -2.02 6.87
N HIS A 107 -7.39 -2.78 5.91
CA HIS A 107 -8.42 -3.80 6.16
C HIS A 107 -7.95 -4.92 7.12
N ILE A 108 -6.67 -5.30 7.09
CA ILE A 108 -6.10 -6.28 8.03
C ILE A 108 -6.00 -5.67 9.44
N ILE A 109 -5.50 -4.43 9.52
CA ILE A 109 -5.34 -3.71 10.78
C ILE A 109 -6.70 -3.46 11.43
N ASP A 110 -7.69 -3.03 10.64
CA ASP A 110 -9.06 -2.79 11.08
C ASP A 110 -9.72 -4.08 11.60
N GLU A 111 -9.49 -5.22 10.93
CA GLU A 111 -10.03 -6.51 11.35
C GLU A 111 -9.37 -7.00 12.66
N TRP A 112 -8.06 -6.82 12.83
CA TRP A 112 -7.40 -7.14 14.09
C TRP A 112 -7.93 -6.28 15.23
N ALA A 113 -8.12 -4.97 15.00
CA ALA A 113 -8.71 -4.06 15.99
C ALA A 113 -10.16 -4.43 16.31
N ALA A 114 -10.99 -4.73 15.30
CA ALA A 114 -12.38 -5.18 15.47
C ALA A 114 -12.46 -6.52 16.22
N SER A 115 -11.45 -7.37 16.08
CA SER A 115 -11.31 -8.63 16.81
C SER A 115 -10.78 -8.46 18.24
N GLY A 116 -10.56 -7.21 18.68
CA GLY A 116 -10.20 -6.87 20.05
C GLY A 116 -8.69 -6.68 20.31
N ALA A 117 -7.84 -6.69 19.27
CA ALA A 117 -6.44 -6.38 19.44
C ALA A 117 -6.21 -4.87 19.68
N THR A 118 -5.27 -4.54 20.55
CA THR A 118 -4.75 -3.19 20.72
C THR A 118 -3.70 -2.92 19.64
N ILE A 119 -3.89 -1.87 18.84
CA ILE A 119 -2.94 -1.45 17.81
C ILE A 119 -2.17 -0.21 18.28
N SER A 120 -0.84 -0.30 18.31
CA SER A 120 0.05 0.80 18.69
C SER A 120 0.94 1.18 17.51
N PRO A 121 0.67 2.28 16.81
CA PRO A 121 1.59 2.77 15.78
C PRO A 121 2.86 3.34 16.41
N PHE A 122 3.99 3.20 15.70
CA PHE A 122 5.25 3.85 16.03
C PHE A 122 5.97 4.29 14.76
N SER A 123 6.79 5.33 14.84
CA SER A 123 7.53 5.87 13.69
C SER A 123 9.03 5.58 13.80
N PRO A 124 9.57 4.64 13.00
CA PRO A 124 11.00 4.43 12.87
C PRO A 124 11.78 5.68 12.46
N LEU A 125 11.21 6.55 11.62
CA LEU A 125 11.84 7.80 11.20
C LEU A 125 11.99 8.82 12.34
N ASN A 126 11.10 8.76 13.35
CA ASN A 126 11.19 9.55 14.57
C ASN A 126 12.04 8.87 15.67
N ASP A 127 12.75 7.79 15.32
CA ASP A 127 13.52 6.97 16.27
C ASP A 127 12.64 6.38 17.39
N GLU A 128 11.36 6.09 17.10
CA GLU A 128 10.44 5.44 18.05
C GLU A 128 10.64 3.92 18.02
N ALA A 129 10.65 3.31 19.20
CA ALA A 129 10.63 1.85 19.34
C ALA A 129 9.19 1.32 19.39
N PRO A 130 8.95 0.02 19.10
CA PRO A 130 7.67 -0.61 19.40
C PRO A 130 7.29 -0.44 20.87
N HIS A 131 5.98 -0.35 21.17
CA HIS A 131 5.49 -0.23 22.55
C HIS A 131 5.90 -1.44 23.39
N ASP A 132 6.39 -1.22 24.60
CA ASP A 132 7.00 -2.27 25.46
C ASP A 132 6.09 -3.47 25.76
N ASP A 133 4.77 -3.23 25.83
CA ASP A 133 3.76 -4.27 26.08
C ASP A 133 3.34 -5.01 24.79
N ALA A 134 3.85 -4.65 23.63
CA ALA A 134 3.51 -5.33 22.39
C ALA A 134 4.00 -6.80 22.41
N GLN A 135 3.16 -7.67 21.88
CA GLN A 135 3.40 -9.12 21.79
C GLN A 135 3.65 -9.56 20.35
N PHE A 136 3.52 -8.64 19.41
CA PHE A 136 3.80 -8.81 18.00
C PHE A 136 4.21 -7.46 17.40
N VAL A 137 5.25 -7.46 16.58
CA VAL A 137 5.70 -6.25 15.85
C VAL A 137 5.48 -6.48 14.36
N TYR A 138 4.77 -5.57 13.71
CA TYR A 138 4.57 -5.55 12.27
C TYR A 138 5.26 -4.36 11.64
N ILE A 139 6.14 -4.62 10.68
CA ILE A 139 6.83 -3.61 9.89
C ILE A 139 6.38 -3.80 8.44
N PRO A 140 5.44 -2.98 7.95
CA PRO A 140 4.90 -3.10 6.60
C PRO A 140 5.90 -2.72 5.52
N GLY A 141 5.50 -2.87 4.27
CA GLY A 141 6.26 -2.43 3.12
C GLY A 141 6.38 -0.91 3.03
N GLY A 142 7.25 -0.46 2.15
CA GLY A 142 7.53 0.96 1.90
C GLY A 142 8.86 1.13 1.20
N TYR A 143 9.45 2.32 1.33
CA TYR A 143 10.73 2.68 0.72
C TYR A 143 11.74 3.13 1.79
N PRO A 144 12.17 2.25 2.73
CA PRO A 144 13.17 2.60 3.75
C PRO A 144 14.51 3.02 3.15
N GLU A 145 14.85 2.56 1.94
CA GLU A 145 16.07 2.94 1.22
C GLU A 145 16.12 4.43 0.87
N LEU A 146 14.98 5.11 0.76
CA LEU A 146 14.92 6.56 0.57
C LEU A 146 15.23 7.35 1.84
N HIS A 147 15.25 6.68 2.98
CA HIS A 147 15.41 7.26 4.31
C HIS A 147 16.64 6.70 5.05
N LEU A 148 17.61 6.12 4.34
CA LEU A 148 18.78 5.46 4.93
C LEU A 148 19.53 6.30 5.95
N PRO A 149 19.82 7.62 5.70
CA PRO A 149 20.53 8.44 6.70
C PRO A 149 19.77 8.57 8.02
N THR A 150 18.44 8.70 7.95
CA THR A 150 17.58 8.81 9.14
C THR A 150 17.48 7.48 9.86
N LEU A 151 17.18 6.40 9.16
CA LEU A 151 17.04 5.07 9.75
C LEU A 151 18.36 4.53 10.33
N SER A 152 19.51 4.82 9.71
CA SER A 152 20.81 4.41 10.24
C SER A 152 21.16 5.12 11.57
N ASN A 153 20.59 6.30 11.81
CA ASN A 153 20.70 7.05 13.05
C ASN A 153 19.58 6.74 14.07
N ALA A 154 18.56 5.98 13.70
CA ALA A 154 17.43 5.60 14.57
C ALA A 154 17.83 4.50 15.57
N LYS A 155 18.65 4.89 16.56
CA LYS A 155 19.28 3.95 17.51
C LYS A 155 18.29 3.40 18.52
N HIS A 156 17.26 4.16 18.89
CA HIS A 156 16.24 3.72 19.82
C HIS A 156 15.33 2.68 19.15
N PHE A 157 14.91 2.94 17.93
CA PHE A 157 14.18 1.99 17.09
C PHE A 157 14.94 0.65 16.95
N MET A 158 16.21 0.72 16.50
CA MET A 158 17.02 -0.48 16.28
C MET A 158 17.29 -1.26 17.57
N ARG A 159 17.46 -0.56 18.69
CA ARG A 159 17.62 -1.19 20.02
C ARG A 159 16.31 -1.86 20.43
N GLY A 160 15.18 -1.20 20.24
CA GLY A 160 13.86 -1.75 20.51
C GLY A 160 13.64 -3.07 19.78
N LEU A 161 13.85 -3.13 18.47
CA LEU A 161 13.71 -4.37 17.70
C LEU A 161 14.60 -5.50 18.26
N LYS A 162 15.87 -5.20 18.58
CA LYS A 162 16.78 -6.19 19.20
C LYS A 162 16.29 -6.68 20.55
N GLN A 163 15.69 -5.81 21.37
CA GLN A 163 15.11 -6.19 22.66
C GLN A 163 13.88 -7.09 22.48
N PHE A 164 13.02 -6.80 21.50
CA PHE A 164 11.88 -7.66 21.16
C PHE A 164 12.34 -9.03 20.68
N ALA A 165 13.32 -9.09 19.79
CA ALA A 165 13.92 -10.34 19.33
C ALA A 165 14.55 -11.15 20.47
N ALA A 166 15.25 -10.49 21.40
CA ALA A 166 15.87 -11.14 22.57
C ALA A 166 14.84 -11.68 23.59
N ARG A 167 13.58 -11.20 23.52
CA ARG A 167 12.44 -11.67 24.33
C ARG A 167 11.62 -12.73 23.59
N ASP A 168 12.08 -13.21 22.43
CA ASP A 168 11.37 -14.14 21.55
C ASP A 168 9.97 -13.63 21.12
N ILE A 169 9.79 -12.30 21.08
CA ILE A 169 8.55 -11.70 20.56
C ILE A 169 8.64 -11.67 19.04
N PRO A 170 7.61 -12.21 18.33
CA PRO A 170 7.62 -12.25 16.87
C PRO A 170 7.68 -10.85 16.25
N ILE A 171 8.59 -10.69 15.28
CA ILE A 171 8.71 -9.50 14.45
C ILE A 171 8.48 -9.93 13.01
N TYR A 172 7.44 -9.41 12.39
CA TYR A 172 7.12 -9.65 10.98
C TYR A 172 7.43 -8.41 10.14
N GLY A 173 8.26 -8.58 9.14
CA GLY A 173 8.57 -7.54 8.16
C GLY A 173 8.30 -8.05 6.75
N GLU A 174 7.70 -7.23 5.92
CA GLU A 174 7.49 -7.53 4.51
C GLU A 174 8.03 -6.42 3.61
N CYS A 175 8.46 -6.76 2.39
CA CYS A 175 8.98 -5.80 1.41
C CYS A 175 10.06 -4.89 2.06
N GLY A 176 9.84 -3.56 2.08
CA GLY A 176 10.73 -2.61 2.77
C GLY A 176 10.90 -2.89 4.26
N GLY A 177 9.85 -3.37 4.94
CA GLY A 177 9.93 -3.77 6.35
C GLY A 177 10.86 -4.96 6.58
N PHE A 178 10.94 -5.90 5.63
CA PHE A 178 11.91 -7.00 5.71
C PHE A 178 13.35 -6.51 5.54
N MET A 179 13.58 -5.49 4.71
CA MET A 179 14.92 -4.95 4.46
C MET A 179 15.60 -4.45 5.75
N VAL A 180 14.85 -3.83 6.67
CA VAL A 180 15.42 -3.28 7.93
C VAL A 180 15.70 -4.35 8.99
N LEU A 181 15.23 -5.59 8.77
CA LEU A 181 15.55 -6.72 9.64
C LEU A 181 16.88 -7.39 9.28
N GLY A 182 17.49 -7.00 8.15
CA GLY A 182 18.80 -7.47 7.71
C GLY A 182 19.96 -6.87 8.50
N LEU A 183 21.18 -7.37 8.25
CA LEU A 183 22.42 -6.86 8.85
C LEU A 183 22.86 -5.53 8.25
N SER A 184 22.52 -5.28 7.00
CA SER A 184 22.82 -4.05 6.27
C SER A 184 21.88 -3.89 5.06
N LEU A 185 21.62 -2.64 4.69
CA LEU A 185 21.07 -2.26 3.40
C LEU A 185 22.24 -1.76 2.52
N ILE A 186 22.45 -2.39 1.38
CA ILE A 186 23.50 -2.05 0.44
C ILE A 186 22.87 -1.51 -0.84
#